data_e08a72cabe415cbd3b0853533530b742
#
_entry.id   e08a72cabe415cbd3b0853533530b742
#
_cell.length_a   1.000
_cell.length_b   1.000
_cell.length_c   1.000
_cell.angle_alpha   90.00
_cell.angle_beta   90.00
_cell.angle_gamma   90.00
#
_symmetry.space_group_name_H-M   'P 1'
#
loop_
_entity.id
_entity.type
_entity.pdbx_description
1 polymer ?
#
loop_
_entity_poly.entity_id
_entity_poly.type
_entity_poly.pdbx_seq_one_letter_code
_entity_poly.pdbx_strand_id
1 'polypeptide(L)'
;MIWIAGHLVFSRTGLVRIVGGKVDEKPWNTLFRRGASIDDMLTYPDSEEISEQWKIVSDVLMTRLNELTEDELDQPSSFNVPAGEQTVRGAVAFLHFHETYHIGQLAYLRKHFGYSQLAG
;
A
#
# COMPACT_ATOMS: atom_id res chain seq x y z
N MET A 1 -6.47 -13.84 1.10
CA MET A 1 -5.89 -13.01 0.01
C MET A 1 -6.47 -11.62 -0.06
N ILE A 2 -7.79 -11.48 -0.01
CA ILE A 2 -8.46 -10.16 -0.14
C ILE A 2 -7.98 -9.15 0.92
N TRP A 3 -7.75 -9.59 2.15
CA TRP A 3 -7.27 -8.72 3.21
C TRP A 3 -5.88 -8.17 2.89
N ILE A 4 -4.96 -8.99 2.40
CA ILE A 4 -3.61 -8.55 2.04
C ILE A 4 -3.67 -7.55 0.88
N ALA A 5 -4.48 -7.82 -0.13
CA ALA A 5 -4.66 -6.92 -1.27
C ALA A 5 -5.23 -5.56 -0.83
N GLY A 6 -6.26 -5.57 0.02
CA GLY A 6 -6.81 -4.36 0.59
C GLY A 6 -5.81 -3.60 1.48
N HIS A 7 -5.00 -4.32 2.25
CA HIS A 7 -3.95 -3.73 3.08
C HIS A 7 -2.86 -3.05 2.23
N LEU A 8 -2.54 -3.60 1.07
CA LEU A 8 -1.64 -2.96 0.11
C LEU A 8 -2.21 -1.63 -0.39
N VAL A 9 -3.51 -1.60 -0.74
CA VAL A 9 -4.19 -0.34 -1.12
C VAL A 9 -4.16 0.66 0.03
N PHE A 10 -4.48 0.23 1.25
CA PHE A 10 -4.43 1.08 2.43
C PHE A 10 -3.05 1.70 2.64
N SER A 11 -2.01 0.88 2.59
CA SER A 11 -0.63 1.32 2.81
C SER A 11 -0.15 2.27 1.71
N ARG A 12 -0.47 1.98 0.45
CA ARG A 12 -0.11 2.85 -0.68
C ARG A 12 -0.87 4.18 -0.62
N THR A 13 -2.12 4.18 -0.20
CA THR A 13 -2.88 5.41 0.06
C THR A 13 -2.19 6.27 1.12
N GLY A 14 -1.69 5.65 2.18
CA GLY A 14 -0.87 6.33 3.18
C GLY A 14 0.41 6.93 2.60
N LEU A 15 1.09 6.19 1.73
CA LEU A 15 2.29 6.66 1.04
C LEU A 15 2.00 7.87 0.15
N VAL A 16 0.89 7.87 -0.58
CA VAL A 16 0.46 9.04 -1.37
C VAL A 16 0.39 10.30 -0.49
N ARG A 17 -0.18 10.20 0.69
CA ARG A 17 -0.25 11.33 1.64
C ARG A 17 1.14 11.77 2.10
N ILE A 18 2.02 10.83 2.42
CA ILE A 18 3.39 11.10 2.87
C ILE A 18 4.16 11.91 1.82
N VAL A 19 4.00 11.60 0.55
CA VAL A 19 4.68 12.30 -0.55
C VAL A 19 3.93 13.56 -1.02
N GLY A 20 2.88 13.96 -0.31
CA GLY A 20 2.14 15.21 -0.59
C GLY A 20 1.10 15.10 -1.68
N GLY A 21 0.72 13.90 -2.08
CA GLY A 21 -0.36 13.65 -3.02
C GLY A 21 -1.72 13.59 -2.34
N LYS A 22 -2.77 13.51 -3.15
CA LYS A 22 -4.15 13.37 -2.70
C LYS A 22 -4.85 12.32 -3.55
N VAL A 23 -5.64 11.49 -2.90
CA VAL A 23 -6.49 10.49 -3.54
C VAL A 23 -7.77 10.34 -2.73
N ASP A 24 -8.88 10.13 -3.42
CA ASP A 24 -10.17 9.87 -2.77
C ASP A 24 -10.15 8.46 -2.19
N GLU A 25 -10.26 8.39 -0.86
CA GLU A 25 -10.31 7.12 -0.15
C GLU A 25 -11.71 6.52 -0.20
N LYS A 26 -11.78 5.23 -0.41
CA LYS A 26 -13.03 4.49 -0.28
C LYS A 26 -13.38 4.30 1.20
N PRO A 27 -14.69 4.27 1.54
CA PRO A 27 -15.11 4.06 2.94
C PRO A 27 -14.56 2.78 3.57
N TRP A 28 -14.33 1.74 2.76
CA TRP A 28 -13.80 0.47 3.22
C TRP A 28 -12.29 0.46 3.47
N ASN A 29 -11.56 1.52 3.10
CA ASN A 29 -10.09 1.55 3.18
C ASN A 29 -9.59 1.27 4.60
N THR A 30 -10.24 1.82 5.62
CA THR A 30 -9.85 1.63 7.03
C THR A 30 -10.04 0.22 7.57
N LEU A 31 -10.82 -0.62 6.89
CA LEU A 31 -10.98 -2.04 7.27
C LEU A 31 -9.66 -2.81 7.16
N PHE A 32 -8.75 -2.32 6.35
CA PHE A 32 -7.47 -2.95 6.03
C PHE A 32 -6.27 -2.32 6.75
N ARG A 33 -6.54 -1.49 7.76
CA ARG A 33 -5.45 -0.85 8.53
C ARG A 33 -4.62 -1.89 9.29
N ARG A 34 -3.40 -1.53 9.59
CA ARG A 34 -2.52 -2.36 10.42
C ARG A 34 -3.19 -2.70 11.77
N GLY A 35 -3.12 -3.98 12.12
CA GLY A 35 -3.72 -4.47 13.36
C GLY A 35 -5.22 -4.72 13.31
N ALA A 36 -5.90 -4.43 12.19
CA ALA A 36 -7.27 -4.82 12.00
C ALA A 36 -7.37 -6.33 11.84
N SER A 37 -8.31 -6.94 12.54
CA SER A 37 -8.66 -8.35 12.35
C SER A 37 -9.78 -8.48 11.33
N ILE A 38 -9.83 -9.63 10.68
CA ILE A 38 -10.94 -9.99 9.80
C ILE A 38 -12.18 -10.18 10.69
N ASP A 39 -13.27 -9.52 10.31
CA ASP A 39 -14.56 -9.62 10.99
C ASP A 39 -15.65 -9.95 9.98
N ASP A 40 -16.24 -11.13 10.09
CA ASP A 40 -17.26 -11.62 9.17
C ASP A 40 -18.56 -10.80 9.23
N MET A 41 -18.73 -9.97 10.26
CA MET A 41 -19.88 -9.06 10.38
C MET A 41 -19.73 -7.79 9.55
N LEU A 42 -18.53 -7.52 9.01
CA LEU A 42 -18.25 -6.36 8.18
C LEU A 42 -18.34 -6.72 6.69
N THR A 43 -18.80 -5.75 5.90
CA THR A 43 -18.84 -5.88 4.44
C THR A 43 -17.53 -5.41 3.85
N TYR A 44 -16.81 -6.34 3.23
CA TYR A 44 -15.55 -6.05 2.52
C TYR A 44 -15.81 -5.80 1.04
N PRO A 45 -14.97 -4.98 0.38
CA PRO A 45 -15.03 -4.81 -1.07
C PRO A 45 -14.66 -6.11 -1.78
N ASP A 46 -15.14 -6.28 -3.00
CA ASP A 46 -14.71 -7.38 -3.84
C ASP A 46 -13.32 -7.12 -4.48
N SER A 47 -12.79 -8.12 -5.18
CA SER A 47 -11.48 -8.01 -5.80
C SER A 47 -11.42 -6.96 -6.90
N GLU A 48 -12.53 -6.72 -7.59
CA GLU A 48 -12.62 -5.71 -8.66
C GLU A 48 -12.51 -4.30 -8.08
N GLU A 49 -13.24 -4.00 -7.03
CA GLU A 49 -13.16 -2.71 -6.33
C GLU A 49 -11.76 -2.43 -5.81
N ILE A 50 -11.10 -3.43 -5.23
CA ILE A 50 -9.72 -3.32 -4.74
C ILE A 50 -8.77 -3.06 -5.91
N SER A 51 -8.92 -3.79 -7.00
CA SER A 51 -8.09 -3.64 -8.21
C SER A 51 -8.22 -2.25 -8.83
N GLU A 52 -9.44 -1.74 -8.92
CA GLU A 52 -9.71 -0.39 -9.43
C GLU A 52 -9.05 0.68 -8.54
N GLN A 53 -9.23 0.58 -7.25
CA GLN A 53 -8.63 1.53 -6.31
C GLN A 53 -7.10 1.44 -6.32
N TRP A 54 -6.54 0.25 -6.46
CA TRP A 54 -5.10 0.06 -6.62
C TRP A 54 -4.55 0.81 -7.82
N LYS A 55 -5.24 0.77 -8.96
CA LYS A 55 -4.84 1.50 -10.17
C LYS A 55 -4.88 3.01 -9.94
N ILE A 56 -5.96 3.52 -9.34
CA ILE A 56 -6.13 4.95 -9.06
C ILE A 56 -5.01 5.45 -8.13
N VAL A 57 -4.79 4.77 -7.02
CA VAL A 57 -3.75 5.12 -6.05
C VAL A 57 -2.35 5.02 -6.66
N SER A 58 -2.11 4.00 -7.48
CA SER A 58 -0.83 3.79 -8.16
C SER A 58 -0.51 4.92 -9.13
N ASP A 59 -1.49 5.36 -9.92
CA ASP A 59 -1.29 6.44 -10.88
C ASP A 59 -0.97 7.76 -10.17
N VAL A 60 -1.68 8.07 -9.09
CA VAL A 60 -1.42 9.26 -8.27
C VAL A 60 -0.03 9.18 -7.65
N LEU A 61 0.35 8.04 -7.09
CA LEU A 61 1.66 7.84 -6.48
C LEU A 61 2.79 8.00 -7.50
N MET A 62 2.69 7.37 -8.66
CA MET A 62 3.72 7.46 -9.70
C MET A 62 3.90 8.89 -10.20
N THR A 63 2.81 9.61 -10.44
CA THR A 63 2.86 11.02 -10.81
C THR A 63 3.60 11.82 -9.75
N ARG A 64 3.24 11.63 -8.49
CA ARG A 64 3.84 12.39 -7.39
C ARG A 64 5.31 12.03 -7.18
N LEU A 65 5.69 10.76 -7.27
CA LEU A 65 7.09 10.33 -7.17
C LEU A 65 7.96 10.96 -8.26
N ASN A 66 7.43 11.10 -9.48
CA ASN A 66 8.15 11.75 -10.59
C ASN A 66 8.33 13.26 -10.39
N GLU A 67 7.49 13.89 -9.59
CA GLU A 67 7.55 15.33 -9.28
C GLU A 67 8.40 15.65 -8.05
N LEU A 68 8.68 14.68 -7.18
CA LEU A 68 9.42 14.90 -5.93
C LEU A 68 10.83 15.41 -6.20
N THR A 69 11.18 16.47 -5.47
CA THR A 69 12.55 17.00 -5.44
C THR A 69 13.37 16.34 -4.33
N GLU A 70 14.69 16.45 -4.42
CA GLU A 70 15.60 15.99 -3.37
C GLU A 70 15.29 16.66 -2.02
N ASP A 71 15.00 17.97 -2.05
CA ASP A 71 14.65 18.72 -0.84
C ASP A 71 13.37 18.19 -0.19
N GLU A 72 12.35 17.86 -0.97
CA GLU A 72 11.11 17.26 -0.46
C GLU A 72 11.37 15.88 0.13
N LEU A 73 12.22 15.07 -0.49
CA LEU A 73 12.60 13.74 0.01
C LEU A 73 13.34 13.79 1.35
N ASP A 74 14.09 14.86 1.58
CA ASP A 74 14.88 15.03 2.80
C ASP A 74 14.06 15.64 3.96
N GLN A 75 12.82 16.05 3.73
CA GLN A 75 11.94 16.55 4.78
C GLN A 75 11.57 15.47 5.79
N PRO A 76 11.31 15.85 7.05
CA PRO A 76 10.83 14.91 8.06
C PRO A 76 9.56 14.19 7.60
N SER A 77 9.48 12.89 7.86
CA SER A 77 8.28 12.10 7.57
C SER A 77 7.18 12.38 8.59
N SER A 78 5.95 12.53 8.12
CA SER A 78 4.75 12.50 8.96
C SER A 78 4.42 11.11 9.49
N PHE A 79 5.02 10.09 8.88
CA PHE A 79 4.89 8.69 9.25
C PHE A 79 6.10 8.28 10.10
N ASN A 80 5.85 7.61 11.22
CA ASN A 80 6.93 7.07 12.05
C ASN A 80 7.52 5.84 11.36
N VAL A 81 8.68 6.01 10.73
CA VAL A 81 9.35 4.95 9.98
C VAL A 81 9.91 3.91 10.96
N PRO A 82 9.43 2.64 10.90
CA PRO A 82 9.88 1.61 11.85
C PRO A 82 11.36 1.26 11.75
N ALA A 83 11.95 1.40 10.56
CA ALA A 83 13.36 1.14 10.34
C ALA A 83 13.88 2.06 9.23
N GLY A 84 15.00 2.71 9.49
CA GLY A 84 15.62 3.63 8.55
C GLY A 84 15.48 5.10 8.95
N GLU A 85 15.66 5.98 7.98
CA GLU A 85 15.61 7.42 8.20
C GLU A 85 14.19 7.92 8.43
N GLN A 86 14.03 8.88 9.35
CA GLN A 86 12.75 9.51 9.65
C GLN A 86 12.43 10.67 8.67
N THR A 87 12.66 10.42 7.40
CA THR A 87 12.44 11.36 6.30
C THR A 87 11.41 10.79 5.32
N VAL A 88 10.92 11.64 4.41
CA VAL A 88 10.07 11.18 3.31
C VAL A 88 10.76 10.08 2.51
N ARG A 89 12.05 10.22 2.22
CA ARG A 89 12.88 9.20 1.57
C ARG A 89 12.86 7.88 2.33
N GLY A 90 13.07 7.92 3.63
CA GLY A 90 13.04 6.74 4.50
C GLY A 90 11.67 6.09 4.53
N ALA A 91 10.60 6.86 4.55
CA ALA A 91 9.23 6.36 4.49
C ALA A 91 8.92 5.66 3.16
N VAL A 92 9.33 6.24 2.04
CA VAL A 92 9.19 5.63 0.70
C VAL A 92 9.95 4.30 0.65
N ALA A 93 11.19 4.27 1.10
CA ALA A 93 12.00 3.05 1.12
C ALA A 93 11.38 1.95 1.99
N PHE A 94 10.94 2.29 3.19
CA PHE A 94 10.31 1.34 4.11
C PHE A 94 8.99 0.80 3.53
N LEU A 95 8.13 1.65 3.01
CA LEU A 95 6.85 1.22 2.47
C LEU A 95 6.98 0.43 1.17
N HIS A 96 8.03 0.69 0.38
CA HIS A 96 8.38 -0.17 -0.75
C HIS A 96 8.78 -1.59 -0.28
N PHE A 97 9.61 -1.68 0.73
CA PHE A 97 9.95 -2.97 1.36
C PHE A 97 8.70 -3.67 1.89
N HIS A 98 7.83 -2.96 2.59
CA HIS A 98 6.58 -3.47 3.13
C HIS A 98 5.66 -4.02 2.02
N GLU A 99 5.52 -3.32 0.90
CA GLU A 99 4.78 -3.82 -0.25
C GLU A 99 5.38 -5.12 -0.80
N THR A 100 6.69 -5.15 -0.97
CA THR A 100 7.41 -6.33 -1.48
C THR A 100 7.18 -7.54 -0.59
N TYR A 101 7.20 -7.33 0.73
CA TYR A 101 6.90 -8.38 1.71
C TYR A 101 5.49 -8.95 1.51
N HIS A 102 4.48 -8.10 1.40
CA HIS A 102 3.10 -8.55 1.21
C HIS A 102 2.83 -9.16 -0.18
N ILE A 103 3.48 -8.66 -1.21
CA ILE A 103 3.42 -9.28 -2.55
C ILE A 103 4.00 -10.70 -2.51
N GLY A 104 5.06 -10.92 -1.76
CA GLY A 104 5.61 -12.25 -1.52
C GLY A 104 4.61 -13.20 -0.83
N GLN A 105 3.86 -12.69 0.16
CA GLN A 105 2.79 -13.45 0.80
C GLN A 105 1.68 -13.82 -0.20
N LEU A 106 1.25 -12.87 -1.05
CA LEU A 106 0.26 -13.15 -2.10
C LEU A 106 0.76 -14.18 -3.10
N ALA A 107 2.02 -14.08 -3.51
CA ALA A 107 2.63 -15.04 -4.43
C ALA A 107 2.66 -16.46 -3.83
N TYR A 108 2.98 -16.58 -2.55
CA TYR A 108 2.96 -17.85 -1.82
C TYR A 108 1.55 -18.43 -1.75
N LEU A 109 0.55 -17.59 -1.39
CA LEU A 109 -0.84 -18.02 -1.31
C LEU A 109 -1.38 -18.45 -2.68
N ARG A 110 -1.04 -17.74 -3.75
CA ARG A 110 -1.39 -18.15 -5.12
C ARG A 110 -0.92 -19.57 -5.41
N LYS A 111 0.32 -19.86 -5.10
CA LYS A 111 0.91 -21.19 -5.28
C LYS A 111 0.18 -22.24 -4.44
N HIS A 112 -0.10 -21.90 -3.18
CA HIS A 112 -0.81 -22.80 -2.26
C HIS A 112 -2.20 -23.17 -2.79
N PHE A 113 -2.91 -22.22 -3.40
CA PHE A 113 -4.23 -22.46 -3.99
C PHE A 113 -4.20 -22.98 -5.43
N GLY A 114 -3.04 -23.40 -5.94
CA GLY A 114 -2.91 -24.05 -7.24
C GLY A 114 -2.91 -23.10 -8.45
N TYR A 115 -2.78 -21.80 -8.24
CA TYR A 115 -2.64 -20.83 -9.33
C TYR A 115 -1.21 -20.79 -9.87
N SER A 116 -1.06 -20.33 -11.12
CA SER A 116 0.25 -20.15 -11.75
C SER A 116 1.14 -19.20 -10.94
N GLN A 117 2.45 -19.41 -11.02
CA GLN A 117 3.42 -18.51 -10.36
C GLN A 117 3.38 -17.11 -10.98
N LEU A 118 3.63 -16.09 -10.13
CA LEU A 118 3.73 -14.70 -10.58
C LEU A 118 5.10 -14.41 -11.21
N ALA A 119 6.15 -15.00 -10.66
CA ALA A 119 7.52 -14.80 -11.09
C ALA A 119 8.37 -16.02 -10.72
N GLY A 120 9.30 -16.33 -11.51
CA GLY A 120 10.29 -17.38 -11.28
C GLY A 120 9.78 -18.78 -11.43
#